data_c445fe8da8b280bf30e818ac1f28532b
#
_entry.id   c445fe8da8b280bf30e818ac1f28532b
#
_cell.length_a   1.000
_cell.length_b   1.000
_cell.length_c   1.000
_cell.angle_alpha   90.00
_cell.angle_beta   90.00
_cell.angle_gamma   90.00
#
_symmetry.space_group_name_H-M   'P 1'
#
loop_
_entity.id
_entity.type
_entity.pdbx_description
1 polymer ?
#
loop_
_entity_poly.entity_id
_entity_poly.type
_entity_poly.pdbx_seq_one_letter_code
_entity_poly.pdbx_strand_id
1 'polypeptide(L)'
;REWTPLTDLWESEAMTPIRTAFRLHIPAVYDVAETDTFNNGIMLMIVANTIVMMTRHYPETDDFTFANVVIEWIFNGVFCLEFLVKHLGYGVAGYWSVGWNRLDGIIVISSVVDMISPLLGSGVDLGFVKALRVLRVMRAVRVLKAAPEAMAVMNAMVTSLASMGGFLLVWLIFMLIY
;
A
#
# COMPACT_ATOMS: atom_id res chain seq x y z
N ARG A 1 24.74 -13.86 9.04
CA ARG A 1 24.43 -12.74 8.12
C ARG A 1 23.43 -11.89 8.84
N GLU A 2 23.87 -10.75 9.36
CA GLU A 2 23.00 -9.77 9.97
C GLU A 2 22.03 -9.26 8.92
N TRP A 3 20.78 -9.23 9.29
CA TRP A 3 19.68 -8.75 8.46
C TRP A 3 19.73 -7.22 8.44
N THR A 4 20.24 -6.65 7.36
CA THR A 4 20.13 -5.20 7.17
C THR A 4 18.69 -4.86 6.79
N PRO A 5 18.00 -3.99 7.51
CA PRO A 5 16.69 -3.48 7.10
C PRO A 5 16.77 -2.93 5.67
N LEU A 6 15.68 -3.04 4.91
CA LEU A 6 15.62 -2.51 3.53
C LEU A 6 15.93 -1.00 3.48
N THR A 7 15.72 -0.29 4.57
CA THR A 7 16.14 1.10 4.78
C THR A 7 17.65 1.26 4.71
N ASP A 8 18.42 0.37 5.34
CA ASP A 8 19.89 0.43 5.36
C ASP A 8 20.48 0.08 3.98
N LEU A 9 19.83 -0.84 3.25
CA LEU A 9 20.18 -1.14 1.86
C LEU A 9 19.92 0.05 0.95
N TRP A 10 18.83 0.78 1.16
CA TRP A 10 18.52 1.98 0.40
C TRP A 10 19.49 3.14 0.74
N GLU A 11 19.95 3.22 1.97
CA GLU A 11 20.93 4.21 2.44
C GLU A 11 22.37 3.80 2.12
N SER A 12 22.61 2.55 1.70
CA SER A 12 23.94 2.06 1.37
C SER A 12 24.58 2.81 0.20
N GLU A 13 25.92 2.92 0.20
CA GLU A 13 26.68 3.53 -0.88
C GLU A 13 26.40 2.87 -2.24
N ALA A 14 26.08 1.57 -2.27
CA ALA A 14 25.74 0.85 -3.48
C ALA A 14 24.49 1.39 -4.20
N MET A 15 23.56 2.01 -3.44
CA MET A 15 22.33 2.60 -3.98
C MET A 15 22.47 4.09 -4.32
N THR A 16 23.61 4.71 -3.98
CA THR A 16 23.87 6.14 -4.24
C THR A 16 23.67 6.54 -5.71
N PRO A 17 24.17 5.79 -6.72
CA PRO A 17 23.97 6.17 -8.12
C PRO A 17 22.50 6.10 -8.54
N ILE A 18 21.75 5.16 -7.99
CA ILE A 18 20.32 5.02 -8.24
C ILE A 18 19.56 6.21 -7.62
N ARG A 19 19.84 6.54 -6.36
CA ARG A 19 19.27 7.70 -5.67
C ARG A 19 19.57 9.00 -6.42
N THR A 20 20.78 9.17 -6.93
CA THR A 20 21.18 10.37 -7.69
C THR A 20 20.45 10.46 -9.03
N ALA A 21 20.29 9.34 -9.73
CA ALA A 21 19.53 9.28 -10.98
C ALA A 21 18.03 9.63 -10.78
N PHE A 22 17.45 9.24 -9.64
CA PHE A 22 16.07 9.60 -9.30
C PHE A 22 15.89 11.07 -8.90
N ARG A 23 16.87 11.65 -8.18
CA ARG A 23 16.88 13.11 -7.86
C ARG A 23 16.93 14.00 -9.11
N LEU A 24 17.51 13.50 -10.19
CA LEU A 24 17.60 14.25 -11.45
C LEU A 24 16.25 14.45 -12.16
N HIS A 25 15.20 13.68 -11.81
CA HIS A 25 13.90 13.83 -12.47
C HIS A 25 13.13 15.05 -11.99
N ILE A 26 12.90 15.21 -10.69
CA ILE A 26 12.27 16.42 -10.10
C ILE A 26 12.74 16.58 -8.65
N PRO A 27 13.88 17.24 -8.40
CA PRO A 27 14.49 17.26 -7.06
C PRO A 27 13.58 17.90 -5.99
N ALA A 28 12.83 18.92 -6.33
CA ALA A 28 11.91 19.57 -5.39
C ALA A 28 10.78 18.63 -4.93
N VAL A 29 10.27 17.77 -5.81
CA VAL A 29 9.21 16.80 -5.46
C VAL A 29 9.80 15.65 -4.65
N TYR A 30 11.03 15.22 -4.95
CA TYR A 30 11.73 14.23 -4.14
C TYR A 30 11.91 14.71 -2.71
N ASP A 31 12.39 15.94 -2.52
CA ASP A 31 12.61 16.53 -1.20
C ASP A 31 11.30 16.62 -0.41
N VAL A 32 10.18 16.96 -1.05
CA VAL A 32 8.84 16.94 -0.43
C VAL A 32 8.44 15.53 -0.01
N ALA A 33 8.63 14.53 -0.88
CA ALA A 33 8.25 13.14 -0.61
C ALA A 33 9.05 12.51 0.55
N GLU A 34 10.27 12.98 0.79
CA GLU A 34 11.15 12.55 1.89
C GLU A 34 10.92 13.35 3.20
N THR A 35 10.16 14.46 3.16
CA THR A 35 9.93 15.28 4.34
C THR A 35 9.14 14.50 5.41
N ASP A 36 9.63 14.53 6.65
CA ASP A 36 8.94 13.91 7.80
C ASP A 36 7.51 14.45 7.96
N THR A 37 7.32 15.74 7.71
CA THR A 37 5.99 16.36 7.79
C THR A 37 5.01 15.76 6.79
N PHE A 38 5.45 15.51 5.55
CA PHE A 38 4.64 14.86 4.53
C PHE A 38 4.31 13.40 4.93
N ASN A 39 5.31 12.63 5.32
CA ASN A 39 5.13 11.24 5.69
C ASN A 39 4.27 11.09 6.96
N ASN A 40 4.48 11.92 7.98
CA ASN A 40 3.66 11.94 9.20
C ASN A 40 2.21 12.37 8.90
N GLY A 41 2.02 13.35 8.00
CA GLY A 41 0.70 13.75 7.53
C GLY A 41 -0.05 12.60 6.84
N ILE A 42 0.60 11.91 5.93
CA ILE A 42 0.03 10.72 5.28
C ILE A 42 -0.28 9.62 6.30
N MET A 43 0.61 9.39 7.27
CA MET A 43 0.39 8.43 8.34
C MET A 43 -0.86 8.76 9.16
N LEU A 44 -1.03 10.04 9.54
CA LEU A 44 -2.24 10.50 10.23
C LEU A 44 -3.51 10.23 9.40
N MET A 45 -3.45 10.49 8.10
CA MET A 45 -4.57 10.23 7.18
C MET A 45 -4.89 8.72 7.07
N ILE A 46 -3.88 7.85 7.09
CA ILE A 46 -4.08 6.39 7.10
C ILE A 46 -4.79 5.95 8.38
N VAL A 47 -4.34 6.44 9.54
CA VAL A 47 -4.98 6.13 10.83
C VAL A 47 -6.41 6.65 10.86
N ALA A 48 -6.65 7.91 10.46
CA ALA A 48 -7.97 8.49 10.39
C ALA A 48 -8.91 7.70 9.46
N ASN A 49 -8.45 7.32 8.27
CA ASN A 49 -9.20 6.47 7.35
C ASN A 49 -9.56 5.12 7.98
N THR A 50 -8.64 4.50 8.69
CA THR A 50 -8.88 3.21 9.36
C THR A 50 -9.93 3.35 10.46
N ILE A 51 -9.88 4.43 11.25
CA ILE A 51 -10.89 4.71 12.28
C ILE A 51 -12.27 4.88 11.63
N VAL A 52 -12.37 5.66 10.55
CA VAL A 52 -13.64 5.83 9.81
C VAL A 52 -14.16 4.50 9.28
N MET A 53 -13.29 3.63 8.76
CA MET A 53 -13.70 2.29 8.33
C MET A 53 -14.25 1.43 9.47
N MET A 54 -13.72 1.60 10.69
CA MET A 54 -14.19 0.88 11.88
C MET A 54 -15.54 1.37 12.40
N THR A 55 -15.93 2.61 12.08
CA THR A 55 -17.25 3.15 12.49
C THR A 55 -18.42 2.64 11.64
N ARG A 56 -18.12 1.98 10.51
CA ARG A 56 -19.16 1.41 9.64
C ARG A 56 -19.86 0.24 10.33
N HIS A 57 -21.19 0.30 10.35
CA HIS A 57 -22.03 -0.73 10.95
C HIS A 57 -23.24 -1.01 10.03
N TYR A 58 -23.88 -2.15 10.21
CA TYR A 58 -25.05 -2.50 9.43
C TYR A 58 -26.24 -2.72 10.39
N PRO A 59 -27.45 -2.19 10.12
CA PRO A 59 -27.83 -1.31 9.00
C PRO A 59 -27.39 0.15 9.19
N GLU A 60 -26.91 0.79 8.12
CA GLU A 60 -26.56 2.22 8.11
C GLU A 60 -27.75 3.05 7.67
N THR A 61 -27.89 4.28 8.20
CA THR A 61 -28.85 5.27 7.69
C THR A 61 -28.35 5.87 6.38
N ASP A 62 -29.25 6.34 5.51
CA ASP A 62 -28.88 6.90 4.20
C ASP A 62 -27.92 8.09 4.34
N ASP A 63 -28.16 8.97 5.32
CA ASP A 63 -27.28 10.13 5.58
C ASP A 63 -25.87 9.70 6.01
N PHE A 64 -25.76 8.66 6.84
CA PHE A 64 -24.47 8.14 7.29
C PHE A 64 -23.72 7.46 6.14
N THR A 65 -24.44 6.73 5.29
CA THR A 65 -23.88 6.11 4.09
C THR A 65 -23.32 7.16 3.13
N PHE A 66 -24.08 8.24 2.89
CA PHE A 66 -23.63 9.35 2.03
C PHE A 66 -22.38 10.03 2.61
N ALA A 67 -22.37 10.34 3.91
CA ALA A 67 -21.21 10.94 4.57
C ALA A 67 -19.96 10.05 4.44
N ASN A 68 -20.10 8.74 4.65
CA ASN A 68 -19.01 7.78 4.49
C ASN A 68 -18.45 7.74 3.05
N VAL A 69 -19.32 7.79 2.05
CA VAL A 69 -18.92 7.83 0.64
C VAL A 69 -18.09 9.08 0.37
N VAL A 70 -18.56 10.25 0.82
CA VAL A 70 -17.80 11.52 0.63
C VAL A 70 -16.45 11.46 1.31
N ILE A 71 -16.39 10.98 2.54
CA ILE A 71 -15.15 10.84 3.30
C ILE A 71 -14.19 9.86 2.60
N GLU A 72 -14.68 8.73 2.08
CA GLU A 72 -13.87 7.79 1.30
C GLU A 72 -13.28 8.46 0.05
N TRP A 73 -14.04 9.30 -0.66
CA TRP A 73 -13.55 10.03 -1.83
C TRP A 73 -12.41 10.98 -1.47
N ILE A 74 -12.53 11.70 -0.33
CA ILE A 74 -11.49 12.60 0.16
C ILE A 74 -10.21 11.82 0.47
N PHE A 75 -10.29 10.72 1.23
CA PHE A 75 -9.12 9.89 1.54
C PHE A 75 -8.48 9.32 0.27
N ASN A 76 -9.29 8.81 -0.67
CA ASN A 76 -8.77 8.31 -1.93
C ASN A 76 -8.04 9.40 -2.72
N GLY A 77 -8.57 10.62 -2.75
CA GLY A 77 -7.92 11.76 -3.39
C GLY A 77 -6.54 12.06 -2.76
N VAL A 78 -6.45 12.06 -1.43
CA VAL A 78 -5.18 12.27 -0.71
C VAL A 78 -4.18 11.15 -1.03
N PHE A 79 -4.60 9.89 -1.04
CA PHE A 79 -3.72 8.76 -1.36
C PHE A 79 -3.29 8.73 -2.83
N CYS A 80 -4.15 9.16 -3.74
CA CYS A 80 -3.79 9.35 -5.15
C CYS A 80 -2.73 10.46 -5.30
N LEU A 81 -2.88 11.55 -4.55
CA LEU A 81 -1.92 12.64 -4.55
C LEU A 81 -0.57 12.18 -3.98
N GLU A 82 -0.56 11.46 -2.86
CA GLU A 82 0.64 10.81 -2.32
C GLU A 82 1.33 9.92 -3.36
N PHE A 83 0.55 9.06 -4.01
CA PHE A 83 1.03 8.16 -5.05
C PHE A 83 1.69 8.91 -6.20
N LEU A 84 1.07 10.00 -6.68
CA LEU A 84 1.62 10.84 -7.73
C LEU A 84 2.90 11.55 -7.29
N VAL A 85 2.92 12.15 -6.09
CA VAL A 85 4.10 12.83 -5.54
C VAL A 85 5.27 11.86 -5.44
N LYS A 86 5.04 10.65 -4.90
CA LYS A 86 6.08 9.62 -4.80
C LYS A 86 6.55 9.11 -6.16
N HIS A 87 5.65 8.97 -7.15
CA HIS A 87 6.04 8.59 -8.52
C HIS A 87 6.87 9.66 -9.22
N LEU A 88 6.53 10.92 -9.04
CA LEU A 88 7.29 12.04 -9.59
C LEU A 88 8.63 12.24 -8.88
N GLY A 89 8.69 11.99 -7.57
CA GLY A 89 9.90 12.12 -6.76
C GLY A 89 10.88 10.97 -6.95
N TYR A 90 10.43 9.72 -6.81
CA TYR A 90 11.28 8.52 -6.91
C TYR A 90 11.42 7.99 -8.34
N GLY A 91 10.58 8.43 -9.25
CA GLY A 91 10.42 7.82 -10.56
C GLY A 91 9.68 6.46 -10.48
N VAL A 92 9.13 6.01 -11.60
CA VAL A 92 8.34 4.77 -11.64
C VAL A 92 9.15 3.56 -11.17
N ALA A 93 10.38 3.38 -11.69
CA ALA A 93 11.21 2.24 -11.33
C ALA A 93 11.62 2.26 -9.84
N GLY A 94 11.95 3.44 -9.27
CA GLY A 94 12.30 3.59 -7.87
C GLY A 94 11.12 3.32 -6.94
N TYR A 95 9.96 3.83 -7.26
CA TYR A 95 8.75 3.58 -6.49
C TYR A 95 8.45 2.07 -6.41
N TRP A 96 8.45 1.38 -7.53
CA TRP A 96 8.13 -0.05 -7.62
C TRP A 96 9.26 -0.99 -7.16
N SER A 97 10.47 -0.49 -6.92
CA SER A 97 11.56 -1.29 -6.34
C SER A 97 11.34 -1.59 -4.85
N VAL A 98 10.66 -0.71 -4.12
CA VAL A 98 10.41 -0.84 -2.69
C VAL A 98 9.11 -1.61 -2.45
N GLY A 99 9.18 -2.71 -1.70
CA GLY A 99 8.04 -3.61 -1.46
C GLY A 99 6.82 -2.91 -0.84
N TRP A 100 7.03 -2.02 0.12
CA TRP A 100 5.97 -1.25 0.76
C TRP A 100 5.30 -0.24 -0.17
N ASN A 101 6.06 0.39 -1.06
CA ASN A 101 5.50 1.29 -2.06
C ASN A 101 4.69 0.51 -3.11
N ARG A 102 5.13 -0.72 -3.47
CA ARG A 102 4.34 -1.61 -4.33
C ARG A 102 2.97 -1.91 -3.74
N LEU A 103 2.93 -2.26 -2.45
CA LEU A 103 1.68 -2.53 -1.75
C LEU A 103 0.77 -1.30 -1.76
N ASP A 104 1.32 -0.11 -1.45
CA ASP A 104 0.56 1.15 -1.52
C ASP A 104 0.03 1.43 -2.92
N GLY A 105 0.85 1.26 -3.94
CA GLY A 105 0.47 1.47 -5.33
C GLY A 105 -0.68 0.55 -5.75
N ILE A 106 -0.61 -0.74 -5.42
CA ILE A 106 -1.67 -1.71 -5.71
C ILE A 106 -2.97 -1.31 -5.02
N ILE A 107 -2.91 -0.89 -3.74
CA ILE A 107 -4.07 -0.45 -2.98
C ILE A 107 -4.69 0.82 -3.57
N VAL A 108 -3.88 1.81 -3.99
CA VAL A 108 -4.38 3.04 -4.62
C VAL A 108 -5.03 2.71 -5.97
N ILE A 109 -4.37 1.95 -6.82
CA ILE A 109 -4.89 1.57 -8.14
C ILE A 109 -6.20 0.81 -7.99
N SER A 110 -6.26 -0.19 -7.10
CA SER A 110 -7.49 -0.94 -6.85
C SER A 110 -8.63 -0.06 -6.34
N SER A 111 -8.31 0.96 -5.52
CA SER A 111 -9.28 1.91 -5.01
C SER A 111 -9.84 2.83 -6.10
N VAL A 112 -8.98 3.28 -7.01
CA VAL A 112 -9.41 4.08 -8.17
C VAL A 112 -10.30 3.26 -9.08
N VAL A 113 -9.92 2.02 -9.37
CA VAL A 113 -10.74 1.12 -10.21
C VAL A 113 -12.10 0.83 -9.56
N ASP A 114 -12.15 0.55 -8.25
CA ASP A 114 -13.41 0.36 -7.53
C ASP A 114 -14.30 1.62 -7.59
N MET A 115 -13.70 2.80 -7.51
CA MET A 115 -14.38 4.08 -7.55
C MET A 115 -14.97 4.41 -8.93
N ILE A 116 -14.27 4.07 -10.02
CA ILE A 116 -14.73 4.32 -11.39
C ILE A 116 -15.59 3.19 -11.94
N SER A 117 -15.59 2.02 -11.32
CA SER A 117 -16.33 0.83 -11.80
C SER A 117 -17.81 1.09 -12.04
N PRO A 118 -18.56 1.86 -11.22
CA PRO A 118 -19.95 2.19 -11.50
C PRO A 118 -20.14 3.04 -12.76
N LEU A 119 -19.12 3.79 -13.19
CA LEU A 119 -19.15 4.65 -14.36
C LEU A 119 -18.89 3.86 -15.66
N LEU A 120 -18.24 2.70 -15.56
CA LEU A 120 -17.85 1.87 -16.71
C LEU A 120 -19.02 1.01 -17.25
N GLY A 121 -20.17 1.02 -16.58
CA GLY A 121 -21.37 0.28 -17.00
C GLY A 121 -21.26 -1.24 -16.79
N SER A 122 -22.22 -1.99 -17.36
CA SER A 122 -22.39 -3.43 -17.16
C SER A 122 -21.36 -4.34 -17.86
N GLY A 123 -20.31 -3.76 -18.47
CA GLY A 123 -19.29 -4.52 -19.19
C GLY A 123 -18.14 -5.06 -18.32
N VAL A 124 -18.05 -4.66 -17.05
CA VAL A 124 -16.98 -5.10 -16.16
C VAL A 124 -17.44 -6.35 -15.39
N ASP A 125 -16.60 -7.38 -15.38
CA ASP A 125 -16.89 -8.62 -14.64
C ASP A 125 -17.14 -8.32 -13.16
N LEU A 126 -18.35 -8.60 -12.70
CA LEU A 126 -18.76 -8.41 -11.31
C LEU A 126 -17.89 -9.19 -10.31
N GLY A 127 -17.31 -10.32 -10.75
CA GLY A 127 -16.38 -11.10 -9.93
C GLY A 127 -15.09 -10.33 -9.66
N PHE A 128 -14.52 -9.69 -10.67
CA PHE A 128 -13.33 -8.86 -10.52
C PHE A 128 -13.57 -7.65 -9.62
N VAL A 129 -14.68 -6.94 -9.80
CA VAL A 129 -15.03 -5.79 -8.94
C VAL A 129 -15.22 -6.22 -7.49
N LYS A 130 -15.83 -7.39 -7.23
CA LYS A 130 -15.95 -7.92 -5.87
C LYS A 130 -14.59 -8.22 -5.25
N ALA A 131 -13.65 -8.79 -6.03
CA ALA A 131 -12.28 -9.04 -5.57
C ALA A 131 -11.55 -7.73 -5.21
N LEU A 132 -11.69 -6.68 -6.02
CA LEU A 132 -11.12 -5.36 -5.72
C LEU A 132 -11.69 -4.77 -4.42
N ARG A 133 -12.97 -5.03 -4.13
CA ARG A 133 -13.60 -4.57 -2.87
C ARG A 133 -12.95 -5.20 -1.64
N VAL A 134 -12.50 -6.49 -1.74
CA VAL A 134 -11.76 -7.14 -0.67
C VAL A 134 -10.40 -6.45 -0.44
N LEU A 135 -9.74 -5.98 -1.50
CA LEU A 135 -8.48 -5.23 -1.38
C LEU A 135 -8.64 -3.91 -0.62
N ARG A 136 -9.87 -3.40 -0.46
CA ARG A 136 -10.15 -2.23 0.39
C ARG A 136 -9.70 -2.48 1.84
N VAL A 137 -9.86 -3.71 2.35
CA VAL A 137 -9.41 -4.09 3.70
C VAL A 137 -7.88 -4.00 3.83
N MET A 138 -7.15 -4.21 2.72
CA MET A 138 -5.69 -4.08 2.70
C MET A 138 -5.20 -2.66 3.01
N ARG A 139 -6.09 -1.65 2.93
CA ARG A 139 -5.75 -0.28 3.39
C ARG A 139 -5.37 -0.26 4.87
N ALA A 140 -6.01 -1.08 5.69
CA ALA A 140 -5.68 -1.19 7.11
C ALA A 140 -4.24 -1.68 7.36
N VAL A 141 -3.68 -2.49 6.44
CA VAL A 141 -2.29 -2.95 6.53
C VAL A 141 -1.30 -1.79 6.48
N ARG A 142 -1.66 -0.66 5.85
CA ARG A 142 -0.83 0.55 5.84
C ARG A 142 -0.55 1.10 7.23
N VAL A 143 -1.47 0.88 8.21
CA VAL A 143 -1.27 1.30 9.60
C VAL A 143 -0.01 0.67 10.20
N LEU A 144 0.39 -0.52 9.73
CA LEU A 144 1.63 -1.15 10.19
C LEU A 144 2.87 -0.30 9.92
N LYS A 145 2.83 0.60 8.92
CA LYS A 145 3.91 1.56 8.68
C LYS A 145 4.09 2.56 9.83
N ALA A 146 3.01 2.83 10.58
CA ALA A 146 3.04 3.69 11.75
C ALA A 146 3.76 3.05 12.94
N ALA A 147 3.95 1.72 12.92
CA ALA A 147 4.53 0.96 14.01
C ALA A 147 5.77 0.20 13.49
N PRO A 148 6.99 0.74 13.64
CA PRO A 148 8.22 0.12 13.14
C PRO A 148 8.45 -1.27 13.74
N GLU A 149 8.03 -1.49 14.98
CA GLU A 149 8.11 -2.80 15.62
C GLU A 149 7.20 -3.83 14.95
N ALA A 150 5.96 -3.44 14.61
CA ALA A 150 5.04 -4.30 13.87
C ALA A 150 5.55 -4.60 12.45
N MET A 151 6.20 -3.63 11.80
CA MET A 151 6.89 -3.83 10.53
C MET A 151 8.02 -4.85 10.63
N ALA A 152 8.84 -4.80 11.68
CA ALA A 152 9.91 -5.77 11.90
C ALA A 152 9.35 -7.18 12.06
N VAL A 153 8.28 -7.36 12.83
CA VAL A 153 7.60 -8.65 13.00
C VAL A 153 7.02 -9.14 11.66
N MET A 154 6.33 -8.28 10.91
CA MET A 154 5.79 -8.64 9.59
C MET A 154 6.88 -9.10 8.63
N ASN A 155 7.99 -8.37 8.56
CA ASN A 155 9.12 -8.74 7.71
C ASN A 155 9.72 -10.09 8.13
N ALA A 156 9.87 -10.33 9.43
CA ALA A 156 10.34 -11.62 9.94
C ALA A 156 9.38 -12.76 9.57
N MET A 157 8.06 -12.54 9.68
CA MET A 157 7.05 -13.53 9.29
C MET A 157 7.11 -13.84 7.79
N VAL A 158 7.15 -12.81 6.93
CA VAL A 158 7.23 -12.98 5.47
C VAL A 158 8.50 -13.74 5.08
N THR A 159 9.63 -13.41 5.70
CA THR A 159 10.91 -14.10 5.43
C THR A 159 10.85 -15.56 5.90
N SER A 160 10.27 -15.83 7.06
CA SER A 160 10.08 -17.19 7.58
C SER A 160 9.19 -18.01 6.66
N LEU A 161 8.07 -17.46 6.20
CA LEU A 161 7.17 -18.12 5.24
C LEU A 161 7.88 -18.41 3.92
N ALA A 162 8.66 -17.47 3.40
CA ALA A 162 9.43 -17.66 2.17
C ALA A 162 10.47 -18.79 2.33
N SER A 163 11.12 -18.89 3.50
CA SER A 163 12.08 -19.97 3.78
C SER A 163 11.41 -21.34 3.94
N MET A 164 10.14 -21.39 4.36
CA MET A 164 9.34 -22.61 4.48
C MET A 164 8.70 -23.08 3.16
N GLY A 165 8.84 -22.32 2.08
CA GLY A 165 8.20 -22.60 0.79
C GLY A 165 8.46 -24.03 0.27
N GLY A 166 9.69 -24.53 0.42
CA GLY A 166 10.05 -25.90 0.05
C GLY A 166 9.30 -26.94 0.88
N PHE A 167 9.17 -26.72 2.19
CA PHE A 167 8.42 -27.60 3.08
C PHE A 167 6.93 -27.63 2.74
N LEU A 168 6.33 -26.45 2.51
CA LEU A 168 4.93 -26.31 2.13
C LEU A 168 4.64 -27.02 0.79
N LEU A 169 5.56 -26.94 -0.16
CA LEU A 169 5.43 -27.63 -1.45
C LEU A 169 5.43 -29.15 -1.26
N VAL A 170 6.38 -29.69 -0.48
CA VAL A 170 6.42 -31.13 -0.17
C VAL A 170 5.15 -31.56 0.56
N TRP A 171 4.67 -30.78 1.52
CA TRP A 171 3.45 -31.06 2.25
C TRP A 171 2.22 -31.05 1.33
N LEU A 172 2.13 -30.07 0.40
CA LEU A 172 1.06 -30.00 -0.59
C LEU A 172 1.07 -31.23 -1.52
N ILE A 173 2.24 -31.66 -2.00
CA ILE A 173 2.37 -32.86 -2.84
C ILE A 173 1.89 -34.11 -2.06
N PHE A 174 2.25 -34.18 -0.77
CA PHE A 174 1.82 -35.27 0.07
C PHE A 174 0.29 -35.33 0.23
N MET A 175 -0.35 -34.16 0.42
CA MET A 175 -1.81 -34.02 0.49
C MET A 175 -2.53 -34.34 -0.82
N LEU A 176 -1.86 -34.15 -1.97
CA LEU A 176 -2.43 -34.48 -3.29
C LEU A 176 -2.32 -35.98 -3.63
N ILE A 177 -1.39 -36.69 -3.01
CA ILE A 177 -1.16 -38.14 -3.27
C ILE A 177 -2.00 -39.00 -2.34
N TYR A 178 -2.35 -38.54 -1.14
CA TYR A 178 -3.15 -39.24 -0.14
C TYR A 178 -4.56 -38.64 0.00
#